data_f1655b8dd9c6659cd24bd9a5a7f1aac8
#
_entry.id   f1655b8dd9c6659cd24bd9a5a7f1aac8
#
_cell.length_a   1.000
_cell.length_b   1.000
_cell.length_c   1.000
_cell.angle_alpha   90.00
_cell.angle_beta   90.00
_cell.angle_gamma   90.00
#
_symmetry.space_group_name_H-M   'P 1'
#
loop_
_entity.id
_entity.type
_entity.pdbx_description
1 polymer ?
#
loop_
_entity_poly.entity_id
_entity_poly.type
_entity_poly.pdbx_seq_one_letter_code
_entity_poly.pdbx_strand_id
1 'polypeptide(L)'
;MLIELENSPAINKFDMKKTLKVLVADPISPKGVELLKNEGFETVEAYGSTPEQVKELIKDADAVIVRSETKITADVLACAKQLKAVGRAGVGVDNIDIPAASEKGVVVMNTPTGNTIATAELTFTHMLCGTRPISQANASIHNGVWDRKSFKGTELKNKTL
;
A
#
# COMPACT_ATOMS: atom_id res chain seq x y z
N MET A 1 -19.46 -10.57 -27.29
CA MET A 1 -20.17 -9.29 -27.37
C MET A 1 -19.22 -8.24 -26.81
N LEU A 2 -18.35 -7.69 -27.66
CA LEU A 2 -17.44 -6.58 -27.34
C LEU A 2 -18.29 -5.32 -27.40
N ILE A 3 -18.45 -4.68 -26.26
CA ILE A 3 -19.14 -3.40 -26.19
C ILE A 3 -18.18 -2.34 -26.73
N GLU A 4 -18.54 -1.73 -27.84
CA GLU A 4 -17.88 -0.54 -28.40
C GLU A 4 -17.96 0.59 -27.37
N LEU A 5 -16.84 0.83 -26.67
CA LEU A 5 -16.67 1.99 -25.77
C LEU A 5 -16.03 3.19 -26.48
N GLU A 6 -16.00 3.18 -27.81
CA GLU A 6 -15.28 4.19 -28.62
C GLU A 6 -15.93 5.58 -28.70
N ASN A 7 -17.14 5.79 -28.16
CA ASN A 7 -17.86 7.07 -28.33
C ASN A 7 -18.32 7.71 -27.02
N SER A 8 -17.60 7.52 -25.90
CA SER A 8 -17.90 8.30 -24.69
C SER A 8 -17.21 9.65 -24.73
N PRO A 9 -17.94 10.79 -24.69
CA PRO A 9 -17.32 12.13 -24.72
C PRO A 9 -16.41 12.45 -23.52
N ALA A 10 -16.40 11.59 -22.49
CA ALA A 10 -15.52 11.72 -21.34
C ALA A 10 -14.10 11.22 -21.59
N ILE A 11 -13.86 10.35 -22.59
CA ILE A 11 -12.54 9.76 -22.89
C ILE A 11 -11.70 10.69 -23.80
N ASN A 12 -12.35 11.61 -24.52
CA ASN A 12 -11.68 12.48 -25.52
C ASN A 12 -10.94 13.71 -24.95
N LYS A 13 -10.72 13.80 -23.63
CA LYS A 13 -9.97 14.92 -23.02
C LYS A 13 -8.59 14.55 -22.46
N PHE A 14 -8.12 13.33 -22.66
CA PHE A 14 -6.70 13.06 -22.45
C PHE A 14 -5.93 13.55 -23.68
N ASP A 15 -5.19 14.63 -23.51
CA ASP A 15 -4.21 15.07 -24.51
C ASP A 15 -3.13 13.98 -24.63
N MET A 16 -3.31 13.07 -25.59
CA MET A 16 -2.46 11.89 -25.83
C MET A 16 -1.02 12.25 -26.21
N LYS A 17 -0.65 13.54 -26.20
CA LYS A 17 0.69 14.03 -26.52
C LYS A 17 1.56 14.34 -25.32
N LYS A 18 0.98 14.39 -24.10
CA LYS A 18 1.75 14.68 -22.88
C LYS A 18 2.10 13.38 -22.17
N THR A 19 3.39 13.10 -22.01
CA THR A 19 3.86 12.04 -21.11
C THR A 19 3.42 12.35 -19.68
N LEU A 20 2.64 11.47 -19.07
CA LEU A 20 2.16 11.66 -17.72
C LEU A 20 3.27 11.31 -16.72
N LYS A 21 3.42 12.14 -15.70
CA LYS A 21 4.45 12.00 -14.66
C LYS A 21 3.89 11.29 -13.43
N VAL A 22 4.52 10.18 -13.04
CA VAL A 22 4.18 9.39 -11.86
C VAL A 22 5.30 9.51 -10.82
N LEU A 23 4.97 10.08 -9.67
CA LEU A 23 5.86 10.10 -8.51
C LEU A 23 5.69 8.79 -7.72
N VAL A 24 6.75 8.03 -7.54
CA VAL A 24 6.78 6.84 -6.68
C VAL A 24 7.52 7.23 -5.39
N ALA A 25 6.75 7.58 -4.35
CA ALA A 25 7.31 8.16 -3.13
C ALA A 25 7.74 7.11 -2.09
N ASP A 26 7.18 5.90 -2.15
CA ASP A 26 7.59 4.78 -1.29
C ASP A 26 8.07 3.59 -2.14
N PRO A 27 8.97 2.74 -1.63
CA PRO A 27 9.46 1.57 -2.37
C PRO A 27 8.32 0.61 -2.73
N ILE A 28 8.16 0.31 -4.02
CA ILE A 28 7.26 -0.72 -4.55
C ILE A 28 8.08 -1.81 -5.25
N SER A 29 7.40 -2.89 -5.69
CA SER A 29 8.08 -3.92 -6.47
C SER A 29 8.77 -3.33 -7.72
N PRO A 30 10.02 -3.69 -8.02
CA PRO A 30 10.69 -3.27 -9.25
C PRO A 30 9.89 -3.54 -10.52
N LYS A 31 9.14 -4.64 -10.55
CA LYS A 31 8.22 -4.95 -11.66
C LYS A 31 7.12 -3.89 -11.84
N GLY A 32 6.65 -3.28 -10.74
CA GLY A 32 5.66 -2.20 -10.81
C GLY A 32 6.24 -0.94 -11.43
N VAL A 33 7.47 -0.58 -11.07
CA VAL A 33 8.19 0.56 -11.66
C VAL A 33 8.48 0.31 -13.15
N GLU A 34 8.92 -0.91 -13.48
CA GLU A 34 9.17 -1.31 -14.87
C GLU A 34 7.89 -1.24 -15.71
N LEU A 35 6.76 -1.70 -15.17
CA LEU A 35 5.45 -1.62 -15.85
C LEU A 35 5.08 -0.17 -16.16
N LEU A 36 5.23 0.76 -15.20
CA LEU A 36 4.97 2.17 -15.43
C LEU A 36 5.83 2.74 -16.57
N LYS A 37 7.12 2.43 -16.58
CA LYS A 37 8.04 2.87 -17.62
C LYS A 37 7.68 2.29 -18.99
N ASN A 38 7.30 1.00 -19.04
CA ASN A 38 6.91 0.33 -20.28
C ASN A 38 5.59 0.87 -20.86
N GLU A 39 4.66 1.32 -19.99
CA GLU A 39 3.42 2.00 -20.40
C GLU A 39 3.64 3.48 -20.79
N GLY A 40 4.88 3.95 -20.81
CA GLY A 40 5.25 5.28 -21.28
C GLY A 40 5.09 6.40 -20.26
N PHE A 41 4.97 6.09 -18.97
CA PHE A 41 4.96 7.10 -17.92
C PHE A 41 6.38 7.61 -17.60
N GLU A 42 6.50 8.93 -17.40
CA GLU A 42 7.68 9.50 -16.75
C GLU A 42 7.63 9.13 -15.26
N THR A 43 8.49 8.21 -14.84
CA THR A 43 8.48 7.67 -13.48
C THR A 43 9.62 8.28 -12.66
N VAL A 44 9.28 8.99 -11.59
CA VAL A 44 10.22 9.59 -10.64
C VAL A 44 10.19 8.82 -9.34
N GLU A 45 11.27 8.13 -9.03
CA GLU A 45 11.44 7.39 -7.79
C GLU A 45 12.08 8.32 -6.74
N ALA A 46 11.38 8.55 -5.60
CA ALA A 46 11.77 9.52 -4.58
C ALA A 46 11.56 8.95 -3.17
N TYR A 47 12.15 7.79 -2.91
CA TYR A 47 12.03 7.07 -1.65
C TYR A 47 12.67 7.81 -0.49
N GLY A 48 12.04 7.78 0.69
CA GLY A 48 12.55 8.42 1.90
C GLY A 48 12.57 9.95 1.85
N SER A 49 11.80 10.56 0.95
CA SER A 49 11.68 12.01 0.86
C SER A 49 11.04 12.60 2.10
N THR A 50 11.53 13.76 2.53
CA THR A 50 10.89 14.54 3.60
C THR A 50 9.54 15.09 3.13
N PRO A 51 8.63 15.48 4.04
CA PRO A 51 7.35 16.08 3.66
C PRO A 51 7.51 17.29 2.74
N GLU A 52 8.54 18.11 2.94
CA GLU A 52 8.84 19.28 2.14
C GLU A 52 9.29 18.88 0.72
N GLN A 53 10.10 17.85 0.60
CA GLN A 53 10.50 17.30 -0.70
C GLN A 53 9.31 16.71 -1.46
N VAL A 54 8.42 16.01 -0.77
CA VAL A 54 7.19 15.49 -1.37
C VAL A 54 6.31 16.64 -1.88
N LYS A 55 6.16 17.73 -1.12
CA LYS A 55 5.42 18.94 -1.56
C LYS A 55 6.01 19.57 -2.82
N GLU A 56 7.33 19.54 -2.98
CA GLU A 56 7.97 20.04 -4.21
C GLU A 56 7.73 19.10 -5.39
N LEU A 57 7.96 17.81 -5.20
CA LEU A 57 7.87 16.80 -6.26
C LEU A 57 6.44 16.58 -6.78
N ILE A 58 5.43 16.76 -5.93
CA ILE A 58 4.03 16.56 -6.31
C ILE A 58 3.46 17.68 -7.16
N LYS A 59 4.12 18.85 -7.22
CA LYS A 59 3.61 20.04 -7.92
C LYS A 59 3.32 19.77 -9.39
N ASP A 60 4.14 18.97 -10.04
CA ASP A 60 4.08 18.67 -11.47
C ASP A 60 3.80 17.18 -11.75
N ALA A 61 3.47 16.40 -10.72
CA ALA A 61 3.06 15.02 -10.86
C ALA A 61 1.59 14.91 -11.30
N ASP A 62 1.32 14.01 -12.25
CA ASP A 62 -0.03 13.64 -12.67
C ASP A 62 -0.62 12.53 -11.76
N ALA A 63 0.25 11.66 -11.22
CA ALA A 63 -0.13 10.66 -10.23
C ALA A 63 0.98 10.48 -9.19
N VAL A 64 0.60 9.98 -8.00
CA VAL A 64 1.57 9.58 -6.97
C VAL A 64 1.26 8.18 -6.48
N ILE A 65 2.30 7.37 -6.28
CA ILE A 65 2.21 6.04 -5.68
C ILE A 65 2.91 6.07 -4.34
N VAL A 66 2.21 5.63 -3.31
CA VAL A 66 2.71 5.53 -1.93
C VAL A 66 2.46 4.14 -1.35
N ARG A 67 3.09 3.86 -0.22
CA ARG A 67 2.73 2.76 0.68
C ARG A 67 2.28 3.33 2.02
N SER A 68 2.97 2.98 3.11
CA SER A 68 2.60 3.39 4.47
C SER A 68 3.48 4.51 5.04
N GLU A 69 4.62 4.79 4.43
CA GLU A 69 5.61 5.73 4.97
C GLU A 69 5.27 7.18 4.60
N THR A 70 5.05 7.44 3.33
CA THR A 70 4.71 8.79 2.85
C THR A 70 3.25 9.13 3.16
N LYS A 71 3.04 10.32 3.74
CA LYS A 71 1.72 10.85 4.05
C LYS A 71 1.27 11.85 3.00
N ILE A 72 0.11 11.63 2.42
CA ILE A 72 -0.53 12.55 1.46
C ILE A 72 -1.61 13.34 2.22
N THR A 73 -1.15 14.35 2.93
CA THR A 73 -2.00 15.24 3.74
C THR A 73 -2.66 16.32 2.89
N ALA A 74 -3.63 17.04 3.47
CA ALA A 74 -4.25 18.20 2.82
C ALA A 74 -3.21 19.23 2.34
N ASP A 75 -2.16 19.49 3.14
CA ASP A 75 -1.08 20.42 2.78
C ASP A 75 -0.27 19.93 1.57
N VAL A 76 0.00 18.63 1.48
CA VAL A 76 0.68 18.02 0.33
C VAL A 76 -0.20 18.14 -0.90
N LEU A 77 -1.48 17.77 -0.77
CA LEU A 77 -2.46 17.88 -1.84
C LEU A 77 -2.65 19.34 -2.30
N ALA A 78 -2.61 20.32 -1.38
CA ALA A 78 -2.69 21.74 -1.72
C ALA A 78 -1.58 22.17 -2.70
N CYS A 79 -0.38 21.60 -2.59
CA CYS A 79 0.74 21.88 -3.47
C CYS A 79 0.59 21.25 -4.87
N ALA A 80 -0.21 20.20 -5.01
CA ALA A 80 -0.39 19.48 -6.27
C ALA A 80 -1.24 20.32 -7.25
N LYS A 81 -0.66 20.65 -8.43
CA LYS A 81 -1.32 21.52 -9.44
C LYS A 81 -2.10 20.72 -10.48
N GLN A 82 -1.69 19.51 -10.78
CA GLN A 82 -2.25 18.70 -11.87
C GLN A 82 -2.49 17.22 -11.49
N LEU A 83 -2.36 16.89 -10.19
CA LEU A 83 -2.54 15.54 -9.68
C LEU A 83 -3.96 15.03 -9.98
N LYS A 84 -4.04 13.84 -10.54
CA LYS A 84 -5.30 13.17 -10.92
C LYS A 84 -5.56 11.94 -10.08
N ALA A 85 -4.49 11.27 -9.62
CA ALA A 85 -4.62 10.02 -8.90
C ALA A 85 -3.57 9.86 -7.81
N VAL A 86 -3.98 9.22 -6.71
CA VAL A 86 -3.13 8.69 -5.65
C VAL A 86 -3.33 7.18 -5.59
N GLY A 87 -2.29 6.39 -5.83
CA GLY A 87 -2.29 4.95 -5.68
C GLY A 87 -1.61 4.53 -4.39
N ARG A 88 -2.29 3.79 -3.52
CA ARG A 88 -1.62 3.17 -2.38
C ARG A 88 -1.37 1.68 -2.63
N ALA A 89 -0.11 1.29 -2.67
CA ALA A 89 0.27 -0.13 -2.74
C ALA A 89 0.11 -0.77 -1.35
N GLY A 90 -1.14 -0.95 -0.92
CA GLY A 90 -1.55 -1.50 0.38
C GLY A 90 -3.06 -1.48 0.55
N VAL A 91 -3.55 -2.07 1.63
CA VAL A 91 -5.00 -2.24 1.89
C VAL A 91 -5.62 -0.98 2.49
N GLY A 92 -5.04 -0.46 3.56
CA GLY A 92 -5.55 0.76 4.21
C GLY A 92 -5.27 2.01 3.37
N VAL A 93 -5.87 3.13 3.75
CA VAL A 93 -5.67 4.46 3.14
C VAL A 93 -5.50 5.55 4.19
N ASP A 94 -5.13 5.16 5.39
CA ASP A 94 -5.02 5.98 6.59
C ASP A 94 -3.95 7.08 6.52
N ASN A 95 -2.99 6.95 5.61
CA ASN A 95 -1.97 7.96 5.34
C ASN A 95 -2.34 8.93 4.20
N ILE A 96 -3.58 8.88 3.70
CA ILE A 96 -4.07 9.76 2.63
C ILE A 96 -5.28 10.53 3.14
N ASP A 97 -5.29 11.84 3.00
CA ASP A 97 -6.42 12.71 3.31
C ASP A 97 -7.49 12.58 2.20
N ILE A 98 -8.41 11.64 2.40
CA ILE A 98 -9.48 11.33 1.43
C ILE A 98 -10.42 12.53 1.21
N PRO A 99 -10.90 13.25 2.25
CA PRO A 99 -11.69 14.45 2.06
C PRO A 99 -11.00 15.49 1.16
N ALA A 100 -9.75 15.84 1.48
CA ALA A 100 -9.00 16.82 0.70
C ALA A 100 -8.72 16.35 -0.74
N ALA A 101 -8.48 15.06 -0.96
CA ALA A 101 -8.33 14.49 -2.30
C ALA A 101 -9.63 14.60 -3.10
N SER A 102 -10.77 14.28 -2.46
CA SER A 102 -12.11 14.36 -3.09
C SER A 102 -12.49 15.78 -3.48
N GLU A 103 -12.22 16.77 -2.61
CA GLU A 103 -12.46 18.20 -2.90
C GLU A 103 -11.67 18.67 -4.13
N LYS A 104 -10.47 18.11 -4.35
CA LYS A 104 -9.63 18.41 -5.52
C LYS A 104 -9.97 17.57 -6.76
N GLY A 105 -10.90 16.62 -6.66
CA GLY A 105 -11.21 15.69 -7.74
C GLY A 105 -10.10 14.67 -8.01
N VAL A 106 -9.25 14.39 -7.02
CA VAL A 106 -8.16 13.41 -7.11
C VAL A 106 -8.70 12.03 -6.75
N VAL A 107 -8.53 11.07 -7.65
CA VAL A 107 -8.95 9.67 -7.43
C VAL A 107 -7.96 8.98 -6.49
N VAL A 108 -8.47 8.35 -5.44
CA VAL A 108 -7.64 7.54 -4.54
C VAL A 108 -7.93 6.06 -4.76
N MET A 109 -6.89 5.29 -5.01
CA MET A 109 -6.95 3.85 -5.28
C MET A 109 -6.04 3.10 -4.30
N ASN A 110 -6.44 1.86 -3.97
CA ASN A 110 -5.66 0.96 -3.12
C ASN A 110 -5.61 -0.46 -3.69
N THR A 111 -4.88 -1.35 -3.01
CA THR A 111 -4.82 -2.80 -3.36
C THR A 111 -5.50 -3.62 -2.25
N PRO A 112 -6.84 -3.73 -2.22
CA PRO A 112 -7.60 -4.20 -1.06
C PRO A 112 -7.37 -5.68 -0.72
N THR A 113 -6.87 -6.49 -1.63
CA THR A 113 -6.65 -7.93 -1.43
C THR A 113 -5.18 -8.33 -1.34
N GLY A 114 -4.25 -7.36 -1.43
CA GLY A 114 -2.82 -7.63 -1.62
C GLY A 114 -2.14 -8.46 -0.52
N ASN A 115 -2.65 -8.43 0.71
CA ASN A 115 -2.08 -9.16 1.84
C ASN A 115 -3.12 -9.95 2.67
N THR A 116 -4.32 -10.16 2.16
CA THR A 116 -5.43 -10.77 2.90
C THR A 116 -5.07 -12.15 3.44
N ILE A 117 -4.54 -13.02 2.60
CA ILE A 117 -4.16 -14.39 3.00
C ILE A 117 -3.00 -14.35 3.99
N ALA A 118 -1.93 -13.61 3.70
CA ALA A 118 -0.78 -13.50 4.61
C ALA A 118 -1.17 -12.96 6.00
N THR A 119 -2.06 -11.97 6.05
CA THR A 119 -2.58 -11.42 7.30
C THR A 119 -3.43 -12.46 8.06
N ALA A 120 -4.28 -13.20 7.37
CA ALA A 120 -5.08 -14.27 7.97
C ALA A 120 -4.19 -15.38 8.56
N GLU A 121 -3.21 -15.86 7.81
CA GLU A 121 -2.25 -16.88 8.28
C GLU A 121 -1.46 -16.40 9.50
N LEU A 122 -0.99 -15.16 9.48
CA LEU A 122 -0.28 -14.57 10.63
C LEU A 122 -1.19 -14.46 11.85
N THR A 123 -2.46 -14.10 11.66
CA THR A 123 -3.47 -14.03 12.73
C THR A 123 -3.66 -15.40 13.38
N PHE A 124 -3.88 -16.45 12.60
CA PHE A 124 -3.99 -17.81 13.13
C PHE A 124 -2.70 -18.28 13.82
N THR A 125 -1.55 -17.93 13.26
CA THR A 125 -0.24 -18.22 13.87
C THR A 125 -0.13 -17.58 15.25
N HIS A 126 -0.48 -16.31 15.39
CA HIS A 126 -0.46 -15.62 16.68
C HIS A 126 -1.44 -16.22 17.68
N MET A 127 -2.65 -16.59 17.25
CA MET A 127 -3.62 -17.26 18.14
C MET A 127 -3.07 -18.58 18.69
N LEU A 128 -2.50 -19.42 17.83
CA LEU A 128 -1.89 -20.69 18.22
C LEU A 128 -0.67 -20.50 19.14
N CYS A 129 0.20 -19.55 18.81
CA CYS A 129 1.37 -19.23 19.65
C CYS A 129 0.97 -18.58 20.99
N GLY A 130 -0.11 -17.81 21.03
CA GLY A 130 -0.62 -17.21 22.25
C GLY A 130 -1.21 -18.23 23.23
N THR A 131 -1.78 -19.33 22.70
CA THR A 131 -2.34 -20.41 23.53
C THR A 131 -1.35 -21.52 23.86
N ARG A 132 -0.24 -21.60 23.15
CA ARG A 132 0.84 -22.56 23.34
C ARG A 132 2.18 -21.82 23.46
N PRO A 133 2.99 -22.04 24.49
CA PRO A 133 4.29 -21.35 24.66
C PRO A 133 5.35 -21.90 23.70
N ILE A 134 5.09 -21.81 22.38
CA ILE A 134 5.94 -22.39 21.33
C ILE A 134 7.35 -21.75 21.33
N SER A 135 7.41 -20.42 21.43
CA SER A 135 8.70 -19.71 21.41
C SER A 135 9.60 -20.09 22.57
N GLN A 136 9.01 -20.20 23.78
CA GLN A 136 9.72 -20.58 24.98
C GLN A 136 10.19 -22.05 24.92
N ALA A 137 9.31 -22.95 24.44
CA ALA A 137 9.66 -24.35 24.24
C ALA A 137 10.79 -24.53 23.22
N ASN A 138 10.72 -23.80 22.09
CA ASN A 138 11.78 -23.80 21.10
C ASN A 138 13.11 -23.30 21.67
N ALA A 139 13.11 -22.19 22.41
CA ALA A 139 14.31 -21.66 23.05
C ALA A 139 14.91 -22.67 24.06
N SER A 140 14.06 -23.34 24.85
CA SER A 140 14.51 -24.39 25.80
C SER A 140 15.24 -25.51 25.08
N ILE A 141 14.70 -26.04 23.99
CA ILE A 141 15.35 -27.09 23.19
C ILE A 141 16.67 -26.63 22.61
N HIS A 142 16.74 -25.42 22.06
CA HIS A 142 18.00 -24.88 21.51
C HIS A 142 19.07 -24.69 22.58
N ASN A 143 18.68 -24.48 23.84
CA ASN A 143 19.57 -24.41 24.98
C ASN A 143 19.88 -25.82 25.59
N GLY A 144 19.52 -26.90 24.93
CA GLY A 144 19.76 -28.26 25.36
C GLY A 144 18.88 -28.73 26.52
N VAL A 145 17.83 -28.00 26.87
CA VAL A 145 16.91 -28.34 27.98
C VAL A 145 15.65 -28.97 27.47
N TRP A 146 15.40 -30.23 27.82
CA TRP A 146 14.19 -30.97 27.53
C TRP A 146 13.16 -30.83 28.67
N ASP A 147 12.32 -29.80 28.62
CA ASP A 147 11.28 -29.58 29.66
C ASP A 147 9.87 -29.82 29.06
N ARG A 148 9.22 -30.88 29.55
CA ARG A 148 7.86 -31.26 29.15
C ARG A 148 6.76 -30.69 30.02
N LYS A 149 7.09 -30.14 31.18
CA LYS A 149 6.11 -29.78 32.21
C LYS A 149 5.79 -28.28 32.21
N SER A 150 6.75 -27.45 31.92
CA SER A 150 6.62 -25.97 32.02
C SER A 150 5.86 -25.36 30.86
N PHE A 151 5.82 -26.02 29.69
CA PHE A 151 5.21 -25.49 28.46
C PHE A 151 3.78 -26.01 28.23
N LYS A 152 2.95 -25.94 29.27
CA LYS A 152 1.54 -26.29 29.17
C LYS A 152 0.79 -25.15 28.47
N GLY A 153 -0.02 -25.50 27.49
CA GLY A 153 -0.89 -24.57 26.78
C GLY A 153 -2.38 -24.86 27.00
N THR A 154 -3.19 -24.06 26.32
CA THR A 154 -4.64 -24.21 26.29
C THR A 154 -5.09 -24.64 24.90
N GLU A 155 -6.08 -25.53 24.82
CA GLU A 155 -6.72 -25.88 23.56
C GLU A 155 -7.71 -24.79 23.13
N LEU A 156 -7.79 -24.54 21.82
CA LEU A 156 -8.78 -23.62 21.26
C LEU A 156 -10.18 -24.23 21.12
N LYS A 157 -10.30 -25.55 21.33
CA LYS A 157 -11.58 -26.24 21.26
C LYS A 157 -12.62 -25.58 22.20
N ASN A 158 -13.79 -25.27 21.63
CA ASN A 158 -14.91 -24.63 22.35
C ASN A 158 -14.61 -23.24 22.92
N LYS A 159 -13.64 -22.54 22.34
CA LYS A 159 -13.39 -21.12 22.62
C LYS A 159 -14.07 -20.26 21.56
N THR A 160 -14.58 -19.12 21.99
CA THR A 160 -15.10 -18.07 21.09
C THR A 160 -13.96 -17.16 20.68
N LEU A 161 -13.97 -16.76 19.42
CA LEU A 161 -13.01 -15.85 18.82
C LEU A 161 -13.62 -14.45 18.78
#